data_c24925338e16ae5b6ac1cd9b804be7e5
#
_entry.id   c24925338e16ae5b6ac1cd9b804be7e5
#
_cell.length_a   1.000
_cell.length_b   1.000
_cell.length_c   1.000
_cell.angle_alpha   90.00
_cell.angle_beta   90.00
_cell.angle_gamma   90.00
#
_symmetry.space_group_name_H-M   'P 1'
#
loop_
_entity.id
_entity.type
_entity.pdbx_description
1 polymer ?
#
loop_
_entity_poly.entity_id
_entity_poly.type
_entity_poly.pdbx_seq_one_letter_code
_entity_poly.pdbx_strand_id
1 'polypeptide(L)'
;MEFLVKLTPHLPDTLNEEEFNDLLNCERARGARLMEEKKMARLWRLPGTSSALMLWNVTGPDELHECLSSLPMWRYCDAEITVLTQHPVETTHREDKVIDSVLDGG
;
A
#
# COMPACT_ATOMS: atom_id res chain seq x y z
N MET A 1 -11.40 -0.79 6.40
CA MET A 1 -10.52 0.08 7.18
C MET A 1 -9.27 0.36 6.37
N GLU A 2 -8.89 1.61 6.28
CA GLU A 2 -7.77 2.02 5.43
C GLU A 2 -6.53 2.31 6.26
N PHE A 3 -5.39 1.88 5.72
CA PHE A 3 -4.08 2.12 6.33
C PHE A 3 -3.12 2.61 5.25
N LEU A 4 -2.36 3.64 5.59
CA LEU A 4 -1.25 4.08 4.76
C LEU A 4 0.02 3.49 5.35
N VAL A 5 0.77 2.74 4.55
CA VAL A 5 1.96 2.03 5.02
C VAL A 5 3.16 2.42 4.17
N LYS A 6 4.21 2.87 4.81
CA LYS A 6 5.49 3.10 4.16
C LYS A 6 6.43 1.95 4.53
N LEU A 7 6.89 1.23 3.54
CA LEU A 7 7.88 0.16 3.72
C LEU A 7 9.23 0.62 3.20
N THR A 8 10.24 0.48 4.03
CA THR A 8 11.62 0.81 3.67
C THR A 8 12.48 -0.44 3.80
N PRO A 9 12.94 -1.03 2.69
CA PRO A 9 13.74 -2.24 2.74
C PRO A 9 15.19 -1.94 3.13
N HIS A 10 15.76 -2.84 3.92
CA HIS A 10 17.17 -2.85 4.31
C HIS A 10 17.72 -4.23 3.99
N LEU A 11 18.05 -4.45 2.73
CA LEU A 11 18.51 -5.75 2.26
C LEU A 11 19.93 -6.04 2.76
N PRO A 12 20.22 -7.29 3.15
CA PRO A 12 21.56 -7.64 3.57
C PRO A 12 22.54 -7.63 2.39
N ASP A 13 23.78 -7.22 2.65
CA ASP A 13 24.85 -7.19 1.64
C ASP A 13 25.22 -8.59 1.14
N THR A 14 24.80 -9.62 1.88
CA THR A 14 25.09 -11.01 1.54
C THR A 14 24.24 -11.57 0.39
N LEU A 15 23.19 -10.86 -0.03
CA LEU A 15 22.38 -11.27 -1.17
C LEU A 15 23.16 -11.08 -2.46
N ASN A 16 23.31 -12.13 -3.25
CA ASN A 16 23.86 -12.00 -4.58
C ASN A 16 22.78 -11.51 -5.56
N GLU A 17 23.18 -11.21 -6.79
CA GLU A 17 22.26 -10.67 -7.80
C GLU A 17 21.10 -11.61 -8.10
N GLU A 18 21.38 -12.91 -8.20
CA GLU A 18 20.34 -13.91 -8.47
C GLU A 18 19.33 -13.99 -7.32
N GLU A 19 19.81 -14.04 -6.09
CA GLU A 19 18.96 -14.07 -4.90
C GLU A 19 18.12 -12.81 -4.79
N PHE A 20 18.70 -11.65 -5.09
CA PHE A 20 17.98 -10.38 -5.09
C PHE A 20 16.87 -10.37 -6.14
N ASN A 21 17.18 -10.82 -7.36
CA ASN A 21 16.20 -10.85 -8.45
C ASN A 21 15.06 -11.82 -8.14
N ASP A 22 15.35 -12.97 -7.57
CA ASP A 22 14.33 -13.93 -7.16
C ASP A 22 13.42 -13.36 -6.09
N LEU A 23 13.99 -12.72 -5.09
CA LEU A 23 13.25 -12.06 -4.02
C LEU A 23 12.33 -10.96 -4.58
N LEU A 24 12.86 -10.14 -5.48
CA LEU A 24 12.10 -9.06 -6.10
C LEU A 24 10.96 -9.59 -6.94
N ASN A 25 11.18 -10.66 -7.70
CA ASN A 25 10.13 -11.28 -8.51
C ASN A 25 9.01 -11.86 -7.64
N CYS A 26 9.36 -12.53 -6.55
CA CYS A 26 8.39 -13.06 -5.60
C CYS A 26 7.61 -11.93 -4.92
N GLU A 27 8.28 -10.85 -4.54
CA GLU A 27 7.65 -9.67 -3.94
C GLU A 27 6.61 -9.06 -4.87
N ARG A 28 6.98 -8.86 -6.14
CA ARG A 28 6.08 -8.29 -7.15
C ARG A 28 4.89 -9.20 -7.42
N ALA A 29 5.09 -10.49 -7.49
CA ALA A 29 4.02 -11.46 -7.69
C ALA A 29 3.03 -11.44 -6.52
N ARG A 30 3.53 -11.40 -5.29
CA ARG A 30 2.68 -11.33 -4.11
C ARG A 30 1.92 -10.01 -4.04
N GLY A 31 2.59 -8.90 -4.34
CA GLY A 31 1.98 -7.58 -4.38
C GLY A 31 0.85 -7.51 -5.40
N ALA A 32 1.07 -8.04 -6.60
CA ALA A 32 0.06 -8.10 -7.64
C ALA A 32 -1.18 -8.88 -7.20
N ARG A 33 -0.97 -10.01 -6.51
CA ARG A 33 -2.08 -10.81 -6.00
C ARG A 33 -2.89 -10.07 -4.94
N LEU A 34 -2.22 -9.36 -4.04
CA LEU A 34 -2.90 -8.55 -3.03
C LEU A 34 -3.70 -7.41 -3.65
N MET A 35 -3.24 -6.85 -4.77
CA MET A 35 -4.01 -5.87 -5.54
C MET A 35 -5.23 -6.51 -6.21
N GLU A 36 -5.07 -7.70 -6.79
CA GLU A 36 -6.19 -8.44 -7.38
C GLU A 36 -7.27 -8.75 -6.34
N GLU A 37 -6.86 -9.09 -5.13
CA GLU A 37 -7.77 -9.34 -4.01
C GLU A 37 -8.34 -8.04 -3.43
N LYS A 38 -7.95 -6.89 -3.95
CA LYS A 38 -8.39 -5.55 -3.53
C LYS A 38 -8.02 -5.21 -2.08
N LYS A 39 -7.06 -5.90 -1.52
CA LYS A 39 -6.54 -5.59 -0.18
C LYS A 39 -5.52 -4.47 -0.24
N MET A 40 -4.63 -4.47 -1.22
CA MET A 40 -3.77 -3.34 -1.54
C MET A 40 -4.45 -2.49 -2.61
N ALA A 41 -4.92 -1.31 -2.23
CA ALA A 41 -5.66 -0.43 -3.14
C ALA A 41 -4.76 0.39 -4.05
N ARG A 42 -3.64 0.87 -3.53
CA ARG A 42 -2.67 1.69 -4.27
C ARG A 42 -1.26 1.38 -3.82
N LEU A 43 -0.33 1.58 -4.73
CA LEU A 43 1.09 1.38 -4.48
C LEU A 43 1.87 2.45 -5.23
N TRP A 44 2.78 3.14 -4.52
CA TRP A 44 3.62 4.18 -5.10
C TRP A 44 5.08 3.92 -4.78
N ARG A 45 5.94 4.28 -5.71
CA ARG A 45 7.37 4.41 -5.45
C ARG A 45 7.62 5.84 -4.95
N LEU A 46 8.45 5.98 -3.93
CA LEU A 46 8.86 7.30 -3.45
C LEU A 46 10.18 7.67 -4.12
N PRO A 47 10.18 8.63 -5.08
CA PRO A 47 11.39 9.01 -5.80
C PRO A 47 12.52 9.45 -4.88
N GLY A 48 13.74 9.03 -5.20
CA GLY A 48 14.92 9.35 -4.39
C GLY A 48 15.12 8.43 -3.19
N THR A 49 14.24 7.43 -3.00
CA THR A 49 14.34 6.47 -1.91
C THR A 49 14.15 5.05 -2.42
N SER A 50 14.44 4.06 -1.57
CA SER A 50 14.09 2.66 -1.82
C SER A 50 12.71 2.31 -1.26
N SER A 51 12.01 3.27 -0.67
CA SER A 51 10.76 3.05 0.03
C SER A 51 9.58 2.95 -0.93
N ALA A 52 8.57 2.20 -0.52
CA ALA A 52 7.27 2.14 -1.18
C ALA A 52 6.19 2.64 -0.23
N LEU A 53 5.18 3.30 -0.78
CA LEU A 53 4.02 3.75 -0.04
C LEU A 53 2.81 2.96 -0.53
N MET A 54 2.03 2.42 0.39
CA MET A 54 0.91 1.54 0.09
C MET A 54 -0.36 2.03 0.77
N LEU A 55 -1.46 1.97 0.04
CA LEU A 55 -2.78 2.16 0.63
C LEU A 55 -3.46 0.81 0.71
N TRP A 56 -3.79 0.39 1.93
CA TRP A 56 -4.44 -0.88 2.20
C TRP A 56 -5.89 -0.67 2.61
N ASN A 57 -6.75 -1.55 2.13
CA ASN A 57 -8.15 -1.61 2.56
C ASN A 57 -8.43 -3.02 3.07
N VAL A 58 -8.41 -3.18 4.38
CA VAL A 58 -8.54 -4.47 5.06
C VAL A 58 -9.52 -4.33 6.24
N THR A 59 -9.87 -5.44 6.86
CA THR A 59 -10.86 -5.45 7.93
C THR A 59 -10.35 -4.84 9.23
N GLY A 60 -9.04 -4.84 9.44
CA GLY A 60 -8.44 -4.31 10.66
C GLY A 60 -6.94 -4.55 10.72
N PRO A 61 -6.30 -4.20 11.86
CA PRO A 61 -4.86 -4.35 12.02
C PRO A 61 -4.36 -5.79 11.88
N ASP A 62 -5.14 -6.76 12.29
CA ASP A 62 -4.73 -8.17 12.21
C ASP A 62 -4.60 -8.61 10.74
N GLU A 63 -5.59 -8.29 9.92
CA GLU A 63 -5.51 -8.60 8.49
C GLU A 63 -4.38 -7.82 7.81
N LEU A 64 -4.18 -6.56 8.20
CA LEU A 64 -3.06 -5.78 7.69
C LEU A 64 -1.74 -6.48 7.97
N HIS A 65 -1.54 -6.96 9.20
CA HIS A 65 -0.32 -7.66 9.58
C HIS A 65 -0.15 -8.96 8.77
N GLU A 66 -1.21 -9.71 8.57
CA GLU A 66 -1.18 -10.91 7.74
C GLU A 66 -0.74 -10.59 6.32
N CYS A 67 -1.31 -9.55 5.73
CA CYS A 67 -0.96 -9.13 4.37
C CYS A 67 0.50 -8.68 4.28
N LEU A 68 0.92 -7.80 5.18
CA LEU A 68 2.29 -7.28 5.20
C LEU A 68 3.32 -8.39 5.41
N SER A 69 3.07 -9.26 6.39
CA SER A 69 4.00 -10.35 6.70
C SER A 69 4.03 -11.43 5.63
N SER A 70 3.06 -11.47 4.73
CA SER A 70 3.07 -12.37 3.58
C SER A 70 4.00 -11.91 2.46
N LEU A 71 4.46 -10.66 2.50
CA LEU A 71 5.39 -10.13 1.51
C LEU A 71 6.78 -10.72 1.74
N PRO A 72 7.42 -11.30 0.71
CA PRO A 72 8.75 -11.91 0.87
C PRO A 72 9.82 -10.98 1.42
N MET A 73 9.73 -9.68 1.13
CA MET A 73 10.70 -8.70 1.62
C MET A 73 10.40 -8.17 3.03
N TRP A 74 9.27 -8.56 3.61
CA TRP A 74 8.83 -8.05 4.92
C TRP A 74 9.91 -8.15 6.00
N ARG A 75 10.60 -9.26 6.06
CA ARG A 75 11.66 -9.52 7.05
C ARG A 75 12.81 -8.51 7.00
N TYR A 76 12.94 -7.79 5.89
CA TYR A 76 14.00 -6.80 5.70
C TYR A 76 13.48 -5.37 5.76
N CYS A 77 12.19 -5.17 6.01
CA CYS A 77 11.59 -3.86 5.93
C CYS A 77 11.32 -3.24 7.29
N ASP A 78 11.51 -1.92 7.36
CA ASP A 78 10.91 -1.11 8.40
C ASP A 78 9.56 -0.62 7.87
N ALA A 79 8.56 -0.61 8.74
CA ALA A 79 7.20 -0.21 8.38
C ALA A 79 6.76 0.98 9.22
N GLU A 80 6.21 1.98 8.54
CA GLU A 80 5.52 3.09 9.19
C GLU A 80 4.05 2.98 8.80
N ILE A 81 3.18 2.81 9.80
CA ILE A 81 1.75 2.57 9.59
C ILE A 81 0.95 3.75 10.11
N THR A 82 0.08 4.30 9.25
CA THR A 82 -0.84 5.37 9.61
C THR A 82 -2.26 4.86 9.40
N VAL A 83 -3.06 4.90 10.46
CA VAL A 83 -4.48 4.55 10.39
C VAL A 83 -5.24 5.73 9.78
N LEU A 84 -6.04 5.47 8.76
CA LEU A 84 -6.80 6.49 8.08
C LEU A 84 -8.28 6.35 8.40
N THR A 85 -8.91 7.48 8.68
CA THR A 85 -10.37 7.54 8.81
C THR A 85 -10.88 8.65 7.90
N GLN A 86 -12.11 8.50 7.44
CA GLN A 86 -12.72 9.50 6.58
C GLN A 86 -13.02 10.77 7.39
N HIS A 87 -12.59 11.90 6.88
CA HIS A 87 -12.89 13.18 7.51
C HIS A 87 -14.27 13.66 7.09
N PRO A 88 -15.12 14.14 8.02
CA PRO A 88 -16.47 14.60 7.68
C PRO A 88 -16.51 15.69 6.61
N VAL A 89 -15.54 16.59 6.59
CA VAL A 89 -15.45 17.64 5.58
C VAL A 89 -15.29 17.07 4.19
N GLU A 90 -14.46 16.05 4.02
CA GLU A 90 -14.26 15.41 2.73
C GLU A 90 -15.55 14.74 2.25
N THR A 91 -16.25 14.05 3.11
CA THR A 91 -17.51 13.39 2.76
C THR A 91 -18.54 14.42 2.25
N THR A 92 -18.72 15.50 3.00
CA THR A 92 -19.64 16.58 2.64
C THR A 92 -19.24 17.23 1.33
N HIS A 93 -17.97 17.56 1.17
CA HIS A 93 -17.45 18.20 -0.01
C HIS A 93 -17.61 17.33 -1.27
N ARG A 94 -17.38 16.03 -1.14
CA ARG A 94 -17.52 15.09 -2.26
C ARG A 94 -18.98 14.97 -2.70
N GLU A 95 -19.92 14.93 -1.77
CA GLU A 95 -21.34 14.90 -2.07
C GLU A 95 -21.77 16.16 -2.80
N ASP A 96 -21.38 17.34 -2.29
CA ASP A 96 -21.67 18.63 -2.91
C ASP A 96 -21.06 18.70 -4.31
N LYS A 97 -19.85 18.25 -4.48
CA LYS A 97 -19.16 18.27 -5.76
C LYS A 97 -19.85 17.37 -6.78
N VAL A 98 -20.34 16.23 -6.38
CA VAL A 98 -21.09 15.32 -7.26
C VAL A 98 -22.39 15.98 -7.70
N ILE A 99 -23.11 16.62 -6.77
CA ILE A 99 -24.34 17.35 -7.08
C ILE A 99 -24.07 18.49 -8.06
N ASP A 100 -23.05 19.29 -7.78
CA ASP A 100 -22.65 20.40 -8.66
C ASP A 100 -22.30 19.90 -10.07
N SER A 101 -21.58 18.81 -10.16
CA SER A 101 -21.21 18.22 -11.44
C SER A 101 -22.44 17.78 -12.24
N VAL A 102 -23.44 17.21 -11.57
CA VAL A 102 -24.69 16.81 -12.20
C VAL A 102 -25.48 18.03 -12.65
N LEU A 103 -25.56 19.07 -11.82
CA LEU A 103 -26.28 20.29 -12.12
C LEU A 103 -25.64 21.07 -13.27
N ASP A 104 -24.32 21.04 -13.37
CA ASP A 104 -23.58 21.72 -14.43
C ASP A 104 -23.56 20.92 -15.73
N GLY A 105 -24.21 19.76 -15.76
CA GLY A 105 -24.25 18.92 -16.94
C GLY A 105 -22.96 18.22 -17.28
N GLY A 106 -22.02 18.22 -16.32
CA GLY A 106 -20.71 17.63 -16.48
C GLY A 106 -20.53 16.34 -15.74
#